data_3e83287329a1e52e110db8fa23a7be9c
#
_entry.id   3e83287329a1e52e110db8fa23a7be9c
#
_cell.length_a   1.000
_cell.length_b   1.000
_cell.length_c   1.000
_cell.angle_alpha   90.00
_cell.angle_beta   90.00
_cell.angle_gamma   90.00
#
_symmetry.space_group_name_H-M   'P 1'
#
loop_
_entity.id
_entity.type
_entity.pdbx_description
1 polymer ?
#
loop_
_entity_poly.entity_id
_entity_poly.type
_entity_poly.pdbx_seq_one_letter_code
_entity_poly.pdbx_strand_id
1 'polypeptide(L)'
;LILHPDPSIDLIKAALWHDGPEFYTGDVPANAKWDFPGIKEAMDHAEGVLKQRLNMVFDLSARDQRWLKACDSFELWLWARNQLRMGNSRARIIMTRLEDRFDSLTLLVVPVHSVYEELRRDDGNYGMETDDDRMLMEGAV
;
A
#
# COMPACT_ATOMS: atom_id res chain seq x y z
N LEU A 1 -12.84 2.06 4.30
CA LEU A 1 -14.16 2.68 4.57
C LEU A 1 -14.41 2.90 6.06
N ILE A 2 -13.93 2.01 6.95
CA ILE A 2 -14.13 2.14 8.42
C ILE A 2 -13.55 3.45 8.96
N LEU A 3 -12.41 3.90 8.42
CA LEU A 3 -11.71 5.10 8.88
C LEU A 3 -12.24 6.40 8.25
N HIS A 4 -13.03 6.32 7.19
CA HIS A 4 -13.58 7.50 6.51
C HIS A 4 -14.94 7.88 7.13
N PRO A 5 -15.11 9.11 7.65
CA PRO A 5 -16.33 9.48 8.38
C PRO A 5 -17.58 9.55 7.50
N ASP A 6 -17.42 9.88 6.20
CA ASP A 6 -18.53 10.06 5.25
C ASP A 6 -18.04 9.78 3.81
N PRO A 7 -17.90 8.50 3.42
CA PRO A 7 -17.40 8.14 2.10
C PRO A 7 -18.47 8.38 1.03
N SER A 8 -18.07 8.96 -0.11
CA SER A 8 -18.94 9.05 -1.28
C SER A 8 -19.26 7.65 -1.83
N ILE A 9 -20.39 7.53 -2.56
CA ILE A 9 -20.76 6.27 -3.22
C ILE A 9 -19.66 5.84 -4.20
N ASP A 10 -19.05 6.79 -4.92
CA ASP A 10 -17.99 6.49 -5.88
C ASP A 10 -16.70 6.07 -5.20
N LEU A 11 -16.36 6.63 -4.01
CA LEU A 11 -15.26 6.13 -3.20
C LEU A 11 -15.51 4.69 -2.71
N ILE A 12 -16.73 4.37 -2.29
CA ILE A 12 -17.10 3.01 -1.88
C ILE A 12 -16.92 2.02 -3.03
N LYS A 13 -17.45 2.36 -4.22
CA LYS A 13 -17.29 1.54 -5.42
C LYS A 13 -15.82 1.39 -5.80
N ALA A 14 -15.07 2.49 -5.81
CA ALA A 14 -13.64 2.46 -6.13
C ALA A 14 -12.86 1.57 -5.15
N ALA A 15 -13.13 1.65 -3.85
CA ALA A 15 -12.48 0.80 -2.84
C ALA A 15 -12.80 -0.70 -3.02
N LEU A 16 -14.02 -1.03 -3.47
CA LEU A 16 -14.41 -2.42 -3.72
C LEU A 16 -13.79 -2.99 -5.01
N TRP A 17 -13.50 -2.13 -5.98
CA TRP A 17 -13.10 -2.55 -7.33
C TRP A 17 -11.70 -2.11 -7.72
N HIS A 18 -10.89 -1.54 -6.80
CA HIS A 18 -9.57 -1.00 -7.15
C HIS A 18 -8.66 -2.07 -7.77
N ASP A 19 -8.70 -3.30 -7.29
CA ASP A 19 -7.93 -4.44 -7.79
C ASP A 19 -8.69 -5.26 -8.86
N GLY A 20 -9.89 -4.85 -9.25
CA GLY A 20 -10.67 -5.53 -10.27
C GLY A 20 -9.93 -5.83 -11.58
N PRO A 21 -9.09 -4.93 -12.11
CA PRO A 21 -8.25 -5.20 -13.26
C PRO A 21 -7.26 -6.34 -13.07
N GLU A 22 -6.78 -6.58 -11.86
CA GLU A 22 -5.80 -7.63 -11.56
C GLU A 22 -6.34 -9.05 -11.79
N PHE A 23 -7.67 -9.20 -11.85
CA PHE A 23 -8.27 -10.46 -12.31
C PHE A 23 -7.82 -10.85 -13.72
N TYR A 24 -7.48 -9.88 -14.57
CA TYR A 24 -7.01 -10.11 -15.95
C TYR A 24 -5.51 -10.03 -16.09
N THR A 25 -4.85 -9.11 -15.40
CA THR A 25 -3.42 -8.85 -15.53
C THR A 25 -2.57 -9.71 -14.59
N GLY A 26 -3.17 -10.25 -13.55
CA GLY A 26 -2.46 -10.77 -12.38
C GLY A 26 -1.91 -9.63 -11.51
N ASP A 27 -1.63 -9.94 -10.25
CA ASP A 27 -0.93 -9.02 -9.36
C ASP A 27 0.57 -9.05 -9.62
N VAL A 28 1.18 -7.88 -9.72
CA VAL A 28 2.63 -7.71 -9.82
C VAL A 28 3.16 -7.21 -8.49
N PRO A 29 4.14 -7.90 -7.88
CA PRO A 29 4.70 -7.51 -6.59
C PRO A 29 5.10 -6.03 -6.54
N ALA A 30 4.79 -5.35 -5.44
CA ALA A 30 5.00 -3.92 -5.28
C ALA A 30 6.47 -3.50 -5.52
N ASN A 31 7.45 -4.30 -5.04
CA ASN A 31 8.87 -4.05 -5.28
C ASN A 31 9.23 -4.08 -6.78
N ALA A 32 8.63 -4.97 -7.57
CA ALA A 32 8.85 -4.99 -9.01
C ALA A 32 8.30 -3.73 -9.69
N LYS A 33 7.11 -3.27 -9.29
CA LYS A 33 6.54 -2.00 -9.77
C LYS A 33 7.42 -0.79 -9.38
N TRP A 34 8.09 -0.84 -8.22
CA TRP A 34 8.94 0.25 -7.74
C TRP A 34 10.33 0.27 -8.35
N ASP A 35 10.93 -0.90 -8.57
CA ASP A 35 12.30 -1.03 -9.07
C ASP A 35 12.38 -0.96 -10.60
N PHE A 36 11.27 -1.24 -11.31
CA PHE A 36 11.18 -1.25 -12.76
C PHE A 36 10.05 -0.34 -13.28
N PRO A 37 10.32 0.95 -13.53
CA PRO A 37 9.29 1.91 -13.97
C PRO A 37 8.51 1.45 -15.21
N GLY A 38 9.16 0.76 -16.15
CA GLY A 38 8.48 0.22 -17.34
C GLY A 38 7.42 -0.84 -17.03
N ILE A 39 7.59 -1.63 -15.97
CA ILE A 39 6.55 -2.56 -15.48
C ILE A 39 5.36 -1.76 -14.96
N LYS A 40 5.63 -0.75 -14.13
CA LYS A 40 4.57 0.11 -13.57
C LYS A 40 3.77 0.78 -14.68
N GLU A 41 4.44 1.39 -15.65
CA GLU A 41 3.79 2.08 -16.78
C GLU A 41 2.91 1.14 -17.62
N ALA A 42 3.42 -0.08 -17.92
CA ALA A 42 2.65 -1.08 -18.65
C ALA A 42 1.40 -1.54 -17.88
N MET A 43 1.53 -1.74 -16.57
CA MET A 43 0.42 -2.11 -15.70
C MET A 43 -0.60 -0.99 -15.57
N ASP A 44 -0.17 0.24 -15.31
CA ASP A 44 -1.04 1.42 -15.24
C ASP A 44 -1.85 1.60 -16.54
N HIS A 45 -1.21 1.38 -17.70
CA HIS A 45 -1.87 1.43 -19.00
C HIS A 45 -2.92 0.32 -19.15
N ALA A 46 -2.55 -0.93 -18.86
CA ALA A 46 -3.46 -2.07 -18.97
C ALA A 46 -4.66 -1.93 -18.03
N GLU A 47 -4.42 -1.53 -16.78
CA GLU A 47 -5.47 -1.25 -15.82
C GLU A 47 -6.42 -0.14 -16.29
N GLY A 48 -5.88 0.95 -16.86
CA GLY A 48 -6.68 2.03 -17.41
C GLY A 48 -7.62 1.55 -18.53
N VAL A 49 -7.13 0.72 -19.45
CA VAL A 49 -7.94 0.12 -20.51
C VAL A 49 -9.02 -0.80 -19.94
N LEU A 50 -8.66 -1.64 -18.95
CA LEU A 50 -9.61 -2.57 -18.32
C LEU A 50 -10.68 -1.84 -17.53
N LYS A 51 -10.33 -0.81 -16.75
CA LYS A 51 -11.29 0.02 -16.01
C LYS A 51 -12.33 0.64 -16.94
N GLN A 52 -11.91 1.11 -18.12
CA GLN A 52 -12.84 1.62 -19.15
C GLN A 52 -13.76 0.52 -19.68
N ARG A 53 -13.19 -0.62 -20.09
CA ARG A 53 -13.96 -1.75 -20.65
C ARG A 53 -14.97 -2.34 -19.67
N LEU A 54 -14.62 -2.38 -18.39
CA LEU A 54 -15.44 -2.98 -17.34
C LEU A 54 -16.36 -1.96 -16.66
N ASN A 55 -16.37 -0.72 -17.15
CA ASN A 55 -17.15 0.39 -16.57
C ASN A 55 -16.84 0.63 -15.08
N MET A 56 -15.55 0.52 -14.72
CA MET A 56 -15.00 0.71 -13.36
C MET A 56 -14.34 2.10 -13.20
N VAL A 57 -14.74 3.06 -14.01
CA VAL A 57 -14.28 4.44 -13.89
C VAL A 57 -15.26 5.18 -12.97
N PHE A 58 -14.72 5.67 -11.83
CA PHE A 58 -15.51 6.38 -10.82
C PHE A 58 -15.02 7.83 -10.74
N ASP A 59 -15.97 8.75 -10.54
CA ASP A 59 -15.64 10.17 -10.38
C ASP A 59 -15.22 10.46 -8.93
N LEU A 60 -13.91 10.36 -8.70
CA LEU A 60 -13.33 10.58 -7.39
C LEU A 60 -12.82 12.01 -7.26
N SER A 61 -13.26 12.70 -6.21
CA SER A 61 -12.63 13.95 -5.80
C SER A 61 -11.14 13.74 -5.47
N ALA A 62 -10.34 14.81 -5.53
CA ALA A 62 -8.94 14.74 -5.12
C ALA A 62 -8.76 14.29 -3.65
N ARG A 63 -9.75 14.57 -2.80
CA ARG A 63 -9.81 14.07 -1.43
C ARG A 63 -10.00 12.55 -1.40
N ASP A 64 -10.96 12.02 -2.17
CA ASP A 64 -11.28 10.60 -2.21
C ASP A 64 -10.13 9.78 -2.80
N GLN A 65 -9.46 10.31 -3.84
CA GLN A 65 -8.26 9.70 -4.40
C GLN A 65 -7.14 9.56 -3.36
N ARG A 66 -6.91 10.60 -2.53
CA ARG A 66 -5.92 10.52 -1.44
C ARG A 66 -6.32 9.48 -0.40
N TRP A 67 -7.60 9.40 -0.03
CA TRP A 67 -8.09 8.39 0.89
C TRP A 67 -7.88 6.97 0.36
N LEU A 68 -8.28 6.74 -0.89
CA LEU A 68 -8.10 5.43 -1.52
C LEU A 68 -6.63 5.01 -1.52
N LYS A 69 -5.73 5.92 -1.96
CA LYS A 69 -4.29 5.64 -2.00
C LYS A 69 -3.67 5.44 -0.62
N ALA A 70 -4.11 6.19 0.38
CA ALA A 70 -3.64 6.03 1.74
C ALA A 70 -4.03 4.66 2.32
N CYS A 71 -5.28 4.24 2.12
CA CYS A 71 -5.77 2.94 2.60
C CYS A 71 -5.10 1.76 1.88
N ASP A 72 -4.95 1.82 0.56
CA ASP A 72 -4.24 0.84 -0.26
C ASP A 72 -2.78 0.65 0.24
N SER A 73 -2.07 1.76 0.44
CA SER A 73 -0.70 1.69 0.95
C SER A 73 -0.62 1.17 2.39
N PHE A 74 -1.60 1.50 3.23
CA PHE A 74 -1.68 1.03 4.60
C PHE A 74 -2.03 -0.47 4.67
N GLU A 75 -2.89 -0.96 3.79
CA GLU A 75 -3.18 -2.40 3.66
C GLU A 75 -1.92 -3.18 3.32
N LEU A 76 -1.15 -2.73 2.34
CA LEU A 76 0.13 -3.35 1.98
C LEU A 76 1.13 -3.35 3.15
N TRP A 77 1.16 -2.28 3.94
CA TRP A 77 1.99 -2.23 5.17
C TRP A 77 1.52 -3.25 6.20
N LEU A 78 0.21 -3.37 6.45
CA LEU A 78 -0.36 -4.38 7.36
C LEU A 78 -0.04 -5.79 6.90
N TRP A 79 -0.12 -6.05 5.60
CA TRP A 79 0.29 -7.34 5.03
C TRP A 79 1.77 -7.60 5.30
N ALA A 80 2.66 -6.66 5.00
CA ALA A 80 4.10 -6.80 5.21
C ALA A 80 4.44 -7.03 6.69
N ARG A 81 3.79 -6.30 7.59
CA ARG A 81 3.88 -6.48 9.04
C ARG A 81 3.50 -7.90 9.47
N ASN A 82 2.38 -8.43 8.97
CA ASN A 82 1.95 -9.78 9.25
C ASN A 82 2.92 -10.84 8.70
N GLN A 83 3.46 -10.63 7.50
CA GLN A 83 4.49 -11.50 6.92
C GLN A 83 5.74 -11.55 7.79
N LEU A 84 6.21 -10.42 8.30
CA LEU A 84 7.35 -10.36 9.21
C LEU A 84 7.07 -11.13 10.51
N ARG A 85 5.90 -10.97 11.12
CA ARG A 85 5.48 -11.72 12.30
C ARG A 85 5.42 -13.23 12.08
N MET A 86 5.15 -13.67 10.84
CA MET A 86 5.20 -15.08 10.42
C MET A 86 6.61 -15.55 10.04
N GLY A 87 7.65 -14.71 10.19
CA GLY A 87 9.04 -15.06 9.90
C GLY A 87 9.48 -14.83 8.45
N ASN A 88 8.66 -14.19 7.60
CA ASN A 88 9.05 -13.83 6.24
C ASN A 88 9.86 -12.52 6.23
N SER A 89 11.18 -12.60 6.45
CA SER A 89 12.07 -11.45 6.50
C SER A 89 12.10 -10.63 5.20
N ARG A 90 11.78 -11.22 4.04
CA ARG A 90 11.75 -10.52 2.75
C ARG A 90 10.70 -9.41 2.68
N ALA A 91 9.66 -9.49 3.52
CA ALA A 91 8.64 -8.45 3.60
C ALA A 91 9.16 -7.13 4.22
N ARG A 92 10.34 -7.15 4.87
CA ARG A 92 10.95 -5.96 5.48
C ARG A 92 11.19 -4.85 4.45
N ILE A 93 11.65 -5.19 3.26
CA ILE A 93 11.89 -4.20 2.19
C ILE A 93 10.62 -3.42 1.86
N ILE A 94 9.48 -4.12 1.78
CA ILE A 94 8.18 -3.50 1.51
C ILE A 94 7.78 -2.59 2.67
N MET A 95 7.89 -3.09 3.91
CA MET A 95 7.53 -2.35 5.11
C MET A 95 8.34 -1.05 5.24
N THR A 96 9.67 -1.12 5.16
CA THR A 96 10.55 0.05 5.27
C THR A 96 10.24 1.10 4.20
N ARG A 97 10.09 0.70 2.94
CA ARG A 97 9.75 1.64 1.85
C ARG A 97 8.41 2.34 2.04
N LEU A 98 7.44 1.68 2.69
CA LEU A 98 6.16 2.30 3.01
C LEU A 98 6.28 3.23 4.21
N GLU A 99 7.04 2.86 5.24
CA GLU A 99 7.31 3.68 6.42
C GLU A 99 7.97 5.00 6.04
N ASP A 100 9.00 4.98 5.20
CA ASP A 100 9.66 6.19 4.66
C ASP A 100 8.65 7.14 3.98
N ARG A 101 7.65 6.60 3.31
CA ARG A 101 6.58 7.37 2.66
C ARG A 101 5.55 7.90 3.65
N PHE A 102 5.24 7.15 4.69
CA PHE A 102 4.30 7.54 5.73
C PHE A 102 4.89 8.62 6.62
N ASP A 103 6.16 8.52 6.99
CA ASP A 103 6.88 9.50 7.78
C ASP A 103 7.01 10.85 7.04
N SER A 104 7.01 10.85 5.70
CA SER A 104 6.99 12.09 4.90
C SER A 104 5.65 12.84 4.93
N LEU A 105 4.62 12.33 5.59
CA LEU A 105 3.25 12.88 5.72
C LEU A 105 2.52 13.14 4.39
N THR A 106 3.12 12.82 3.26
CA THR A 106 2.55 13.13 1.95
C THR A 106 1.52 12.10 1.49
N LEU A 107 1.56 10.90 2.06
CA LEU A 107 0.77 9.78 1.59
C LEU A 107 -0.45 9.48 2.46
N LEU A 108 -0.35 9.64 3.78
CA LEU A 108 -1.42 9.25 4.69
C LEU A 108 -2.37 10.40 5.03
N VAL A 109 -3.65 10.09 5.09
CA VAL A 109 -4.66 10.94 5.72
C VAL A 109 -4.64 10.74 7.24
N VAL A 110 -4.96 11.78 8.00
CA VAL A 110 -4.80 11.79 9.47
C VAL A 110 -5.35 10.56 10.20
N PRO A 111 -6.57 10.06 9.93
CA PRO A 111 -7.06 8.88 10.63
C PRO A 111 -6.27 7.60 10.34
N VAL A 112 -5.78 7.42 9.12
CA VAL A 112 -4.94 6.28 8.74
C VAL A 112 -3.57 6.39 9.41
N HIS A 113 -2.99 7.59 9.45
CA HIS A 113 -1.73 7.85 10.13
C HIS A 113 -1.82 7.57 11.64
N SER A 114 -2.91 7.95 12.30
CA SER A 114 -3.10 7.68 13.73
C SER A 114 -3.10 6.18 14.05
N VAL A 115 -3.77 5.37 13.23
CA VAL A 115 -3.79 3.90 13.41
C VAL A 115 -2.41 3.30 13.10
N TYR A 116 -1.72 3.80 12.05
CA TYR A 116 -0.36 3.39 11.72
C TYR A 116 0.60 3.62 12.91
N GLU A 117 0.61 4.82 13.48
CA GLU A 117 1.46 5.16 14.62
C GLU A 117 1.16 4.32 15.87
N GLU A 118 -0.10 4.00 16.12
CA GLU A 118 -0.50 3.12 17.22
C GLU A 118 0.07 1.72 17.03
N LEU A 119 -0.12 1.13 15.84
CA LEU A 119 0.36 -0.20 15.53
C LEU A 119 1.88 -0.31 15.49
N ARG A 120 2.58 0.73 15.02
CA ARG A 120 4.04 0.80 15.01
C ARG A 120 4.62 0.81 16.43
N ARG A 121 3.99 1.53 17.35
CA ARG A 121 4.40 1.53 18.78
C ARG A 121 4.24 0.16 19.44
N ASP A 122 3.19 -0.57 19.08
CA ASP A 122 2.99 -1.93 19.58
C ASP A 122 4.11 -2.87 19.12
N ASP A 123 4.58 -2.73 17.88
CA ASP A 123 5.67 -3.56 17.36
C ASP A 123 7.01 -3.31 18.08
N GLY A 124 7.32 -2.07 18.45
CA GLY A 124 8.47 -1.73 19.28
C GLY A 124 8.47 -2.42 20.66
N ASN A 125 7.29 -2.72 21.20
CA ASN A 125 7.15 -3.46 22.45
C ASN A 125 7.35 -4.99 22.29
N TYR A 126 7.28 -5.52 21.07
CA TYR A 126 7.46 -6.95 20.78
C TYR A 126 8.87 -7.34 20.32
N GLY A 127 9.84 -6.43 20.38
CA GLY A 127 11.26 -6.74 20.10
C GLY A 127 11.53 -7.13 18.66
N MET A 128 10.85 -6.52 17.69
CA MET A 128 11.07 -6.75 16.26
C MET A 128 12.35 -6.10 15.71
N GLU A 129 13.11 -5.40 16.54
CA GLU A 129 14.44 -4.91 16.21
C GLU A 129 15.50 -5.93 16.65
N THR A 130 15.96 -6.78 15.75
CA THR A 130 17.17 -7.55 15.95
C THR A 130 18.31 -6.88 15.19
N ASP A 131 19.51 -6.79 15.84
CA ASP A 131 20.74 -6.23 15.22
C ASP A 131 21.13 -6.91 13.90
N ASP A 132 20.64 -8.11 13.62
CA ASP A 132 20.82 -8.83 12.35
C ASP A 132 20.15 -8.13 11.16
N ASP A 133 19.14 -7.32 11.40
CA ASP A 133 18.38 -6.64 10.32
C ASP A 133 19.18 -5.50 9.66
N ARG A 134 20.15 -4.89 10.37
CA ARG A 134 21.04 -3.86 9.81
C ARG A 134 22.04 -4.43 8.80
N MET A 135 22.53 -5.64 8.98
CA MET A 135 23.52 -6.26 8.08
C MET A 135 22.91 -6.64 6.72
N LEU A 136 21.61 -6.94 6.66
CA LEU A 136 20.94 -7.30 5.38
C LEU A 136 20.73 -6.09 4.45
N MET A 137 20.68 -4.87 5.00
CA MET A 137 20.49 -3.66 4.20
C MET A 137 21.80 -3.12 3.61
N GLU A 138 22.95 -3.41 4.23
CA GLU A 138 24.27 -2.95 3.76
C GLU A 138 24.89 -3.85 2.67
N GLY A 139 24.33 -5.05 2.45
CA GLY A 139 24.83 -6.02 1.47
C GLY A 139 24.07 -6.06 0.12
N ALA A 140 23.07 -5.20 -0.08
CA ALA A 140 22.24 -5.16 -1.29
C ALA A 140 22.54 -3.91 -2.14
N VAL A 141 23.84 -3.77 -2.56
CA VAL A 141 24.26 -2.81 -3.61
C VAL A 141 24.83 -3.59 -4.77
#